data_dfcd28627924a97ced8a0eebef18fded
#
_entry.id   dfcd28627924a97ced8a0eebef18fded
#
_cell.length_a   1.000
_cell.length_b   1.000
_cell.length_c   1.000
_cell.angle_alpha   90.00
_cell.angle_beta   90.00
_cell.angle_gamma   90.00
#
_symmetry.space_group_name_H-M   'P 1'
#
loop_
_entity.id
_entity.type
_entity.pdbx_description
1 polymer ?
#
loop_
_entity_poly.entity_id
_entity_poly.type
_entity_poly.pdbx_seq_one_letter_code
_entity_poly.pdbx_strand_id
1 'polypeptide(L)'
;MSFSIGEEFWSMIGCGVFVLSLLLDRADGILARLTGKTSPGGHKFDLVADSLSNSLAFVGIGVGLRSSQLGELAIPLGIIAGLAISAVLWLVMRAEEQEGGRAAELDGTAGFDADDAMLAVPVAVLLGWSSQLIIAAAFGASLFAVFFFFKFRRFLGS
;
A
#
# COMPACT_ATOMS: atom_id res chain seq x y z
N MET A 1 -4.44 5.13 -28.56
CA MET A 1 -3.55 4.23 -27.83
C MET A 1 -4.15 2.84 -27.92
N SER A 2 -3.58 1.98 -28.76
CA SER A 2 -4.03 0.58 -28.87
C SER A 2 -3.28 -0.22 -27.81
N PHE A 3 -3.90 -0.41 -26.64
CA PHE A 3 -3.47 -1.50 -25.78
C PHE A 3 -3.78 -2.79 -26.55
N SER A 4 -2.81 -3.69 -26.64
CA SER A 4 -3.09 -5.01 -27.21
C SER A 4 -4.08 -5.72 -26.27
N ILE A 5 -5.03 -6.47 -26.84
CA ILE A 5 -6.05 -7.23 -26.09
C ILE A 5 -5.41 -8.11 -25.00
N GLY A 6 -4.16 -8.55 -25.21
CA GLY A 6 -3.40 -9.31 -24.23
C GLY A 6 -2.96 -8.49 -23.00
N GLU A 7 -2.62 -7.21 -23.14
CA GLU A 7 -2.20 -6.38 -22.01
C GLU A 7 -3.39 -6.01 -21.11
N GLU A 8 -4.57 -5.75 -21.70
CA GLU A 8 -5.79 -5.54 -20.93
C GLU A 8 -6.20 -6.77 -20.14
N PHE A 9 -6.12 -7.95 -20.76
CA PHE A 9 -6.45 -9.22 -20.10
C PHE A 9 -5.56 -9.49 -18.88
N TRP A 10 -4.25 -9.31 -19.00
CA TRP A 10 -3.33 -9.50 -17.87
C TRP A 10 -3.52 -8.44 -16.78
N SER A 11 -3.85 -7.21 -17.14
CA SER A 11 -4.18 -6.15 -16.18
C SER A 11 -5.45 -6.50 -15.40
N MET A 12 -6.48 -7.02 -16.05
CA MET A 12 -7.72 -7.46 -15.39
C MET A 12 -7.45 -8.61 -14.41
N ILE A 13 -6.66 -9.60 -14.81
CA ILE A 13 -6.28 -10.72 -13.93
C ILE A 13 -5.51 -10.19 -12.73
N GLY A 14 -4.50 -9.34 -12.94
CA GLY A 14 -3.70 -8.74 -11.87
C GLY A 14 -4.55 -7.96 -10.87
N CYS A 15 -5.47 -7.12 -11.36
CA CYS A 15 -6.42 -6.39 -10.52
C CYS A 15 -7.34 -7.34 -9.75
N GLY A 16 -7.84 -8.39 -10.40
CA GLY A 16 -8.71 -9.38 -9.75
C GLY A 16 -8.00 -10.13 -8.63
N VAL A 17 -6.77 -10.56 -8.85
CA VAL A 17 -5.94 -11.22 -7.83
C VAL A 17 -5.63 -10.27 -6.67
N PHE A 18 -5.32 -9.00 -6.97
CA PHE A 18 -5.05 -7.99 -5.94
C PHE A 18 -6.30 -7.70 -5.09
N VAL A 19 -7.46 -7.51 -5.70
CA VAL A 19 -8.74 -7.33 -4.97
C VAL A 19 -9.05 -8.55 -4.11
N LEU A 20 -8.86 -9.76 -4.66
CA LEU A 20 -9.08 -10.99 -3.90
C LEU A 20 -8.13 -11.07 -2.70
N SER A 21 -6.87 -10.69 -2.85
CA SER A 21 -5.90 -10.62 -1.74
C SER A 21 -6.38 -9.68 -0.64
N LEU A 22 -6.81 -8.47 -0.99
CA LEU A 22 -7.34 -7.48 -0.02
C LEU A 22 -8.60 -8.01 0.71
N LEU A 23 -9.50 -8.70 -0.01
CA LEU A 23 -10.70 -9.27 0.59
C LEU A 23 -10.38 -10.41 1.55
N LEU A 24 -9.43 -11.27 1.20
CA LEU A 24 -9.01 -12.39 2.05
C LEU A 24 -8.33 -11.88 3.32
N ASP A 25 -7.46 -10.89 3.20
CA ASP A 25 -6.80 -10.23 4.31
C ASP A 25 -7.80 -9.60 5.28
N ARG A 26 -8.75 -8.83 4.75
CA ARG A 26 -9.82 -8.25 5.56
C ARG A 26 -10.70 -9.31 6.24
N ALA A 27 -10.99 -10.42 5.55
CA ALA A 27 -11.76 -11.53 6.11
C ALA A 27 -11.00 -12.24 7.25
N ASP A 28 -9.70 -12.43 7.09
CA ASP A 28 -8.83 -13.08 8.08
C ASP A 28 -8.70 -12.22 9.35
N GLY A 29 -8.50 -10.91 9.19
CA GLY A 29 -8.47 -9.96 10.31
C GLY A 29 -9.80 -9.91 11.08
N ILE A 30 -10.95 -9.95 10.40
CA ILE A 30 -12.27 -10.01 11.04
C ILE A 30 -12.43 -11.35 11.77
N LEU A 31 -12.06 -12.45 11.16
CA LEU A 31 -12.15 -13.78 11.75
C LEU A 31 -11.29 -13.90 13.00
N ALA A 32 -10.06 -13.40 12.97
CA ALA A 32 -9.16 -13.37 14.12
C ALA A 32 -9.76 -12.59 15.30
N ARG A 33 -10.38 -11.44 15.02
CA ARG A 33 -11.08 -10.62 16.03
C ARG A 33 -12.29 -11.34 16.62
N LEU A 34 -13.13 -11.92 15.78
CA LEU A 34 -14.34 -12.64 16.22
C LEU A 34 -14.03 -13.92 17.03
N THR A 35 -12.93 -14.58 16.70
CA THR A 35 -12.52 -15.82 17.40
C THR A 35 -11.63 -15.59 18.61
N GLY A 36 -11.26 -14.32 18.90
CA GLY A 36 -10.35 -13.98 19.99
C GLY A 36 -8.92 -14.51 19.79
N LYS A 37 -8.54 -14.87 18.56
CA LYS A 37 -7.22 -15.40 18.21
C LYS A 37 -6.27 -14.31 17.73
N THR A 38 -6.37 -13.11 18.28
CA THR A 38 -5.45 -12.02 18.02
C THR A 38 -4.20 -12.17 18.86
N SER A 39 -3.03 -11.97 18.26
CA SER A 39 -1.75 -11.93 18.97
C SER A 39 -0.89 -10.77 18.47
N PRO A 40 -0.04 -10.18 19.33
CA PRO A 40 0.87 -9.11 18.89
C PRO A 40 1.82 -9.56 17.77
N GLY A 41 2.22 -10.83 17.76
CA GLY A 41 3.05 -11.40 16.68
C GLY A 41 2.28 -11.57 15.39
N GLY A 42 1.01 -11.96 15.45
CA GLY A 42 0.11 -12.05 14.29
C GLY A 42 -0.11 -10.70 13.64
N HIS A 43 -0.39 -9.66 14.42
CA HIS A 43 -0.55 -8.30 13.93
C HIS A 43 0.71 -7.76 13.22
N LYS A 44 1.90 -8.00 13.77
CA LYS A 44 3.15 -7.61 13.12
C LYS A 44 3.39 -8.36 11.81
N PHE A 45 3.09 -9.64 11.79
CA PHE A 45 3.23 -10.45 10.57
C PHE A 45 2.29 -9.95 9.48
N ASP A 46 1.07 -9.63 9.82
CA ASP A 46 0.03 -9.06 8.95
C ASP A 46 0.51 -7.76 8.30
N LEU A 47 0.93 -6.79 9.11
CA LEU A 47 1.48 -5.52 8.62
C LEU A 47 2.69 -5.69 7.68
N VAL A 48 3.57 -6.66 7.96
CA VAL A 48 4.72 -6.94 7.08
C VAL A 48 4.25 -7.57 5.77
N ALA A 49 3.29 -8.49 5.82
CA ALA A 49 2.73 -9.14 4.63
C ALA A 49 2.04 -8.11 3.73
N ASP A 50 1.26 -7.19 4.31
CA ASP A 50 0.60 -6.10 3.60
C ASP A 50 1.60 -5.12 2.97
N SER A 51 2.60 -4.73 3.74
CA SER A 51 3.69 -3.89 3.24
C SER A 51 4.35 -4.50 2.02
N LEU A 52 4.66 -5.80 2.08
CA LEU A 52 5.29 -6.51 0.98
C LEU A 52 4.36 -6.63 -0.24
N SER A 53 3.10 -7.00 -0.02
CA SER A 53 2.10 -7.14 -1.08
C SER A 53 1.87 -5.81 -1.80
N ASN A 54 1.68 -4.73 -1.04
CA ASN A 54 1.48 -3.39 -1.59
C ASN A 54 2.71 -2.90 -2.36
N SER A 55 3.91 -3.13 -1.83
CA SER A 55 5.17 -2.76 -2.51
C SER A 55 5.33 -3.50 -3.82
N LEU A 56 5.07 -4.80 -3.84
CA LEU A 56 5.14 -5.62 -5.05
C LEU A 56 4.08 -5.21 -6.08
N ALA A 57 2.90 -4.80 -5.65
CA ALA A 57 1.86 -4.27 -6.54
C ALA A 57 2.35 -3.02 -7.28
N PHE A 58 2.96 -2.05 -6.60
CA PHE A 58 3.52 -0.85 -7.24
C PHE A 58 4.71 -1.14 -8.14
N VAL A 59 5.58 -2.06 -7.76
CA VAL A 59 6.67 -2.54 -8.64
C VAL A 59 6.08 -3.20 -9.89
N GLY A 60 5.05 -4.04 -9.73
CA GLY A 60 4.35 -4.67 -10.84
C GLY A 60 3.71 -3.66 -11.81
N ILE A 61 3.06 -2.62 -11.28
CA ILE A 61 2.51 -1.51 -12.08
C ILE A 61 3.66 -0.80 -12.84
N GLY A 62 4.79 -0.54 -12.18
CA GLY A 62 5.96 0.07 -12.81
C GLY A 62 6.50 -0.75 -13.97
N VAL A 63 6.62 -2.06 -13.80
CA VAL A 63 7.05 -2.98 -14.86
C VAL A 63 6.03 -3.02 -16.00
N GLY A 64 4.73 -3.03 -15.70
CA GLY A 64 3.66 -3.01 -16.70
C GLY A 64 3.64 -1.72 -17.54
N LEU A 65 4.03 -0.59 -16.94
CA LEU A 65 4.04 0.73 -17.59
C LEU A 65 5.32 1.02 -18.40
N ARG A 66 6.29 0.09 -18.47
CA ARG A 66 7.53 0.30 -19.24
C ARG A 66 7.31 0.63 -20.71
N SER A 67 6.21 0.15 -21.29
CA SER A 67 5.81 0.41 -22.69
C SER A 67 4.90 1.65 -22.84
N SER A 68 4.62 2.36 -21.74
CA SER A 68 3.82 3.59 -21.73
C SER A 68 4.65 4.83 -22.04
N GLN A 69 4.03 6.02 -21.93
CA GLN A 69 4.73 7.30 -22.06
C GLN A 69 5.83 7.51 -21.01
N LEU A 70 5.76 6.83 -19.86
CA LEU A 70 6.79 6.89 -18.81
C LEU A 70 8.04 6.09 -19.19
N GLY A 71 7.93 5.13 -20.12
CA GLY A 71 9.05 4.32 -20.57
C GLY A 71 9.80 3.66 -19.40
N GLU A 72 11.12 3.70 -19.46
CA GLU A 72 11.98 3.11 -18.42
C GLU A 72 11.88 3.78 -17.05
N LEU A 73 11.35 5.02 -16.98
CA LEU A 73 11.13 5.70 -15.69
C LEU A 73 10.00 5.07 -14.87
N ALA A 74 9.13 4.28 -15.48
CA ALA A 74 8.03 3.63 -14.77
C ALA A 74 8.54 2.63 -13.71
N ILE A 75 9.61 1.90 -14.00
CA ILE A 75 10.19 0.92 -13.08
C ILE A 75 10.75 1.58 -11.81
N PRO A 76 11.66 2.57 -11.89
CA PRO A 76 12.14 3.25 -10.69
C PRO A 76 11.03 3.97 -9.93
N LEU A 77 10.02 4.54 -10.58
CA LEU A 77 8.88 5.12 -9.90
C LEU A 77 8.09 4.07 -9.11
N GLY A 78 7.87 2.88 -9.66
CA GLY A 78 7.22 1.77 -8.95
C GLY A 78 8.02 1.31 -7.72
N ILE A 79 9.33 1.22 -7.86
CA ILE A 79 10.23 0.87 -6.75
C ILE A 79 10.19 1.94 -5.66
N ILE A 80 10.28 3.23 -6.03
CA ILE A 80 10.20 4.35 -5.08
C ILE A 80 8.85 4.34 -4.34
N ALA A 81 7.75 4.17 -5.06
CA ALA A 81 6.42 4.08 -4.45
C ALA A 81 6.32 2.90 -3.46
N GLY A 82 6.77 1.72 -3.86
CA GLY A 82 6.78 0.54 -3.01
C GLY A 82 7.63 0.73 -1.75
N LEU A 83 8.85 1.26 -1.88
CA LEU A 83 9.72 1.54 -0.74
C LEU A 83 9.14 2.61 0.18
N ALA A 84 8.53 3.66 -0.37
CA ALA A 84 7.91 4.71 0.42
C ALA A 84 6.72 4.17 1.24
N ILE A 85 5.88 3.32 0.66
CA ILE A 85 4.77 2.66 1.35
C ILE A 85 5.29 1.75 2.46
N SER A 86 6.32 0.93 2.19
CA SER A 86 6.97 0.11 3.20
C SER A 86 7.55 0.95 4.35
N ALA A 87 8.16 2.09 4.03
CA ALA A 87 8.71 2.99 5.04
C ALA A 87 7.61 3.61 5.92
N VAL A 88 6.49 4.01 5.33
CA VAL A 88 5.33 4.52 6.09
C VAL A 88 4.80 3.46 7.06
N LEU A 89 4.55 2.25 6.57
CA LEU A 89 4.07 1.14 7.41
C LEU A 89 5.07 0.80 8.52
N TRP A 90 6.36 0.75 8.21
CA TRP A 90 7.39 0.55 9.24
C TRP A 90 7.39 1.66 10.31
N LEU A 91 7.20 2.92 9.91
CA LEU A 91 7.10 4.05 10.85
C LEU A 91 5.84 3.95 11.71
N VAL A 92 4.71 3.53 11.15
CA VAL A 92 3.47 3.28 11.89
C VAL A 92 3.68 2.18 12.92
N MET A 93 4.26 1.03 12.54
CA MET A 93 4.59 -0.06 13.46
C MET A 93 5.47 0.40 14.63
N ARG A 94 6.48 1.22 14.34
CA ARG A 94 7.35 1.80 15.37
C ARG A 94 6.60 2.74 16.31
N ALA A 95 5.66 3.53 15.77
CA ALA A 95 4.82 4.41 16.56
C ALA A 95 3.91 3.61 17.53
N GLU A 96 3.29 2.55 17.04
CA GLU A 96 2.44 1.66 17.84
C GLU A 96 3.23 0.96 18.96
N GLU A 97 4.46 0.52 18.70
CA GLU A 97 5.32 -0.10 19.72
C GLU A 97 5.65 0.85 20.88
N GLN A 98 5.77 2.17 20.60
CA GLN A 98 6.16 3.14 21.62
C GLN A 98 4.98 3.72 22.39
N GLU A 99 3.83 3.90 21.77
CA GLU A 99 2.64 4.52 22.40
C GLU A 99 1.70 3.50 23.07
N GLY A 100 2.07 2.23 23.10
CA GLY A 100 1.30 1.19 23.82
C GLY A 100 -0.13 1.03 23.33
N GLY A 101 -0.34 1.03 22.02
CA GLY A 101 -1.65 0.84 21.38
C GLY A 101 -2.47 2.11 21.15
N ARG A 102 -1.99 3.29 21.58
CA ARG A 102 -2.67 4.58 21.36
C ARG A 102 -2.58 5.07 19.92
N ALA A 103 -1.61 4.57 19.13
CA ALA A 103 -1.52 4.89 17.71
C ALA A 103 -2.67 4.28 16.90
N ALA A 104 -3.26 3.18 17.38
CA ALA A 104 -4.48 2.60 16.82
C ALA A 104 -5.72 3.51 16.96
N GLU A 105 -5.67 4.55 17.83
CA GLU A 105 -6.74 5.56 17.92
C GLU A 105 -6.69 6.61 16.80
N LEU A 106 -5.66 6.59 15.93
CA LEU A 106 -5.71 7.25 14.62
C LEU A 106 -6.56 6.48 13.63
N ASP A 107 -7.00 5.28 14.03
CA ASP A 107 -8.01 4.48 13.39
C ASP A 107 -9.31 5.27 13.31
N GLY A 108 -9.66 5.70 12.11
CA GLY A 108 -11.00 6.16 11.86
C GLY A 108 -11.34 7.61 12.15
N THR A 109 -10.41 8.57 12.08
CA THR A 109 -10.82 9.96 11.87
C THR A 109 -11.53 10.07 10.52
N ALA A 110 -12.85 9.97 10.55
CA ALA A 110 -13.81 10.04 9.43
C ALA A 110 -14.18 8.71 8.76
N GLY A 111 -13.92 7.53 9.35
CA GLY A 111 -14.34 6.25 8.76
C GLY A 111 -13.59 5.85 7.49
N PHE A 112 -12.44 6.45 7.23
CA PHE A 112 -11.56 6.13 6.10
C PHE A 112 -10.34 5.38 6.65
N ASP A 113 -10.25 4.11 6.30
CA ASP A 113 -9.14 3.24 6.71
C ASP A 113 -8.05 3.27 5.62
N ALA A 114 -6.78 3.09 6.00
CA ALA A 114 -5.67 3.02 5.04
C ALA A 114 -5.89 1.92 4.00
N ASP A 115 -6.56 0.83 4.39
CA ASP A 115 -6.95 -0.28 3.52
C ASP A 115 -7.95 0.13 2.46
N ASP A 116 -8.87 1.07 2.77
CA ASP A 116 -9.82 1.59 1.79
C ASP A 116 -9.11 2.37 0.67
N ALA A 117 -7.98 3.02 0.98
CA ALA A 117 -7.15 3.68 -0.02
C ALA A 117 -6.52 2.68 -1.00
N MET A 118 -6.21 1.46 -0.55
CA MET A 118 -5.66 0.41 -1.41
C MET A 118 -6.67 -0.14 -2.41
N LEU A 119 -7.98 -0.06 -2.13
CA LEU A 119 -9.03 -0.39 -3.11
C LEU A 119 -9.06 0.59 -4.29
N ALA A 120 -8.54 1.81 -4.12
CA ALA A 120 -8.43 2.77 -5.22
C ALA A 120 -7.38 2.34 -6.27
N VAL A 121 -6.40 1.51 -5.89
CA VAL A 121 -5.32 1.06 -6.78
C VAL A 121 -5.87 0.25 -7.96
N PRO A 122 -6.60 -0.87 -7.78
CA PRO A 122 -7.14 -1.63 -8.89
C PRO A 122 -8.16 -0.84 -9.70
N VAL A 123 -8.94 0.03 -9.06
CA VAL A 123 -9.90 0.91 -9.76
C VAL A 123 -9.15 1.88 -10.69
N ALA A 124 -8.10 2.53 -10.22
CA ALA A 124 -7.30 3.44 -11.03
C ALA A 124 -6.61 2.71 -12.20
N VAL A 125 -6.13 1.48 -11.98
CA VAL A 125 -5.53 0.65 -13.02
C VAL A 125 -6.57 0.30 -14.10
N LEU A 126 -7.77 -0.12 -13.72
CA LEU A 126 -8.87 -0.46 -14.64
C LEU A 126 -9.38 0.76 -15.42
N LEU A 127 -9.32 1.96 -14.83
CA LEU A 127 -9.67 3.22 -15.49
C LEU A 127 -8.55 3.74 -16.42
N GLY A 128 -7.41 3.04 -16.50
CA GLY A 128 -6.27 3.46 -17.32
C GLY A 128 -5.44 4.57 -16.70
N TRP A 129 -5.60 4.85 -15.39
CA TRP A 129 -4.88 5.91 -14.67
C TRP A 129 -3.59 5.41 -13.99
N SER A 130 -3.07 4.27 -14.46
CA SER A 130 -1.88 3.64 -13.87
C SER A 130 -0.66 4.56 -13.83
N SER A 131 -0.46 5.39 -14.86
CA SER A 131 0.65 6.35 -14.91
C SER A 131 0.50 7.46 -13.87
N GLN A 132 -0.69 8.00 -13.72
CA GLN A 132 -1.01 9.03 -12.71
C GLN A 132 -0.89 8.45 -11.30
N LEU A 133 -1.41 7.22 -11.12
CA LEU A 133 -1.35 6.51 -9.85
C LEU A 133 0.10 6.31 -9.38
N ILE A 134 0.98 5.81 -10.25
CA ILE A 134 2.37 5.52 -9.87
C ILE A 134 3.15 6.80 -9.54
N ILE A 135 2.90 7.89 -10.28
CA ILE A 135 3.49 9.20 -10.00
C ILE A 135 2.98 9.74 -8.65
N ALA A 136 1.65 9.73 -8.46
CA ALA A 136 1.05 10.19 -7.22
C ALA A 136 1.53 9.37 -6.01
N ALA A 137 1.65 8.05 -6.14
CA ALA A 137 2.17 7.19 -5.08
C ALA A 137 3.66 7.44 -4.81
N ALA A 138 4.50 7.54 -5.86
CA ALA A 138 5.93 7.78 -5.67
C ALA A 138 6.20 9.11 -4.96
N PHE A 139 5.55 10.19 -5.35
CA PHE A 139 5.73 11.49 -4.71
C PHE A 139 4.95 11.63 -3.40
N GLY A 140 3.68 11.23 -3.38
CA GLY A 140 2.80 11.38 -2.23
C GLY A 140 3.24 10.53 -1.05
N ALA A 141 3.51 9.23 -1.26
CA ALA A 141 3.97 8.36 -0.19
C ALA A 141 5.37 8.75 0.30
N SER A 142 6.27 9.17 -0.60
CA SER A 142 7.60 9.65 -0.22
C SER A 142 7.52 10.92 0.62
N LEU A 143 6.70 11.90 0.22
CA LEU A 143 6.49 13.13 0.98
C LEU A 143 5.87 12.83 2.35
N PHE A 144 4.89 11.94 2.40
CA PHE A 144 4.25 11.51 3.64
C PHE A 144 5.23 10.78 4.56
N ALA A 145 6.06 9.87 4.02
CA ALA A 145 7.10 9.18 4.78
C ALA A 145 8.10 10.16 5.41
N VAL A 146 8.55 11.15 4.64
CA VAL A 146 9.45 12.21 5.12
C VAL A 146 8.78 13.05 6.20
N PHE A 147 7.55 13.51 5.96
CA PHE A 147 6.78 14.29 6.94
C PHE A 147 6.59 13.52 8.26
N PHE A 148 6.19 12.25 8.15
CA PHE A 148 5.94 11.39 9.30
C PHE A 148 7.25 11.10 10.06
N PHE A 149 8.35 10.87 9.35
CA PHE A 149 9.67 10.70 9.95
C PHE A 149 10.11 11.92 10.76
N PHE A 150 9.94 13.14 10.23
CA PHE A 150 10.27 14.37 10.96
C PHE A 150 9.37 14.59 12.17
N LYS A 151 8.09 14.30 12.04
CA LYS A 151 7.14 14.37 13.16
C LYS A 151 7.51 13.39 14.26
N PHE A 152 7.87 12.16 13.87
CA PHE A 152 8.22 11.09 14.80
C PHE A 152 9.60 11.28 15.45
N ARG A 153 10.57 11.83 14.72
CA ARG A 153 11.90 12.15 15.26
C ARG A 153 11.84 13.13 16.45
N ARG A 154 10.84 14.00 16.49
CA ARG A 154 10.61 14.91 17.63
C ARG A 154 10.22 14.16 18.90
N PHE A 155 9.57 13.02 18.77
CA PHE A 155 9.18 12.15 19.90
C PHE A 155 10.31 11.19 20.33
N LEU A 156 11.19 10.80 19.40
CA LEU A 156 12.34 9.93 19.69
C LEU A 156 13.53 10.68 20.36
N GLY A 157 13.53 11.99 20.32
CA GLY A 157 14.62 12.86 20.83
C GLY A 157 14.32 13.51 22.19
N SER A 158 13.21 13.18 22.82
CA SER A 158 12.85 13.52 24.20
C SER A 158 12.86 12.31 25.10
#